data_6250b7dcc33d1723126caa0f7130fbfe
#
_entry.id   6250b7dcc33d1723126caa0f7130fbfe
#
_cell.length_a   1.000
_cell.length_b   1.000
_cell.length_c   1.000
_cell.angle_alpha   90.00
_cell.angle_beta   90.00
_cell.angle_gamma   90.00
#
_symmetry.space_group_name_H-M   'P 1'
#
loop_
_entity.id
_entity.type
_entity.pdbx_description
1 polymer ?
#
loop_
_entity_poly.entity_id
_entity_poly.type
_entity_poly.pdbx_seq_one_letter_code
_entity_poly.pdbx_strand_id
1 'polypeptide(L)'
;MKYFYLFLLIAFSTSSFNQTEDNLPLLGDPSSAAISLSGEYELGRLWLSVFRSSVKEYEDPLTTTYLEDLIYRISETSEVRDRRYEFVIIDDESINAFAAPGGIIGVNKGMFLKTDFESEFASVMCHELAHLSQRHFARSQSQMTALGNALLILGSVAVAAASGSPEGIYLGPALIQQLSINYTRSNEREADRIGFNNLVRAGFDPKGMSSMFQKLQKSRGNNDEEYSYLMSHPLPKERITDARLRESEIEKE
;
A
#
# COMPACT_ATOMS: atom_id res chain seq x y z
N MET A 1 -56.97 -8.65 40.02
CA MET A 1 -56.14 -7.99 39.01
C MET A 1 -54.93 -8.85 38.73
N LYS A 2 -54.89 -9.55 37.59
CA LYS A 2 -53.83 -10.49 37.20
C LYS A 2 -53.01 -9.82 36.09
N TYR A 3 -51.72 -9.54 36.37
CA TYR A 3 -50.80 -9.01 35.35
C TYR A 3 -50.28 -10.16 34.53
N PHE A 4 -50.52 -10.12 33.22
CA PHE A 4 -50.03 -11.03 32.20
C PHE A 4 -48.75 -10.46 31.62
N TYR A 5 -47.60 -11.05 31.93
CA TYR A 5 -46.33 -10.70 31.31
C TYR A 5 -46.15 -11.49 30.00
N LEU A 6 -46.19 -10.76 28.88
CA LEU A 6 -45.90 -11.30 27.57
C LEU A 6 -44.39 -11.31 27.36
N PHE A 7 -43.79 -12.48 27.37
CA PHE A 7 -42.36 -12.66 27.03
C PHE A 7 -42.24 -12.72 25.51
N LEU A 8 -41.62 -11.68 24.90
CA LEU A 8 -41.29 -11.63 23.49
C LEU A 8 -39.99 -12.39 23.25
N LEU A 9 -40.07 -13.61 22.73
CA LEU A 9 -38.93 -14.41 22.29
C LEU A 9 -38.45 -13.89 20.93
N ILE A 10 -37.36 -13.12 20.91
CA ILE A 10 -36.66 -12.75 19.69
C ILE A 10 -35.80 -13.92 19.26
N ALA A 11 -36.25 -14.63 18.21
CA ALA A 11 -35.47 -15.66 17.56
C ALA A 11 -34.34 -14.99 16.74
N PHE A 12 -33.11 -15.06 17.23
CA PHE A 12 -31.94 -14.74 16.41
C PHE A 12 -31.73 -15.84 15.39
N SER A 13 -32.05 -15.56 14.13
CA SER A 13 -31.64 -16.40 13.00
C SER A 13 -30.12 -16.23 12.82
N THR A 14 -29.36 -17.21 13.23
CA THR A 14 -27.93 -17.32 12.89
C THR A 14 -27.84 -17.69 11.42
N SER A 15 -27.65 -16.70 10.56
CA SER A 15 -27.23 -16.96 9.18
C SER A 15 -25.82 -17.57 9.24
N SER A 16 -25.72 -18.84 8.94
CA SER A 16 -24.44 -19.52 8.74
C SER A 16 -23.79 -18.89 7.50
N PHE A 17 -22.83 -18.02 7.72
CA PHE A 17 -21.93 -17.57 6.65
C PHE A 17 -21.14 -18.78 6.18
N ASN A 18 -21.40 -19.22 4.96
CA ASN A 18 -20.59 -20.23 4.30
C ASN A 18 -19.22 -19.60 4.01
N GLN A 19 -18.24 -19.83 4.87
CA GLN A 19 -16.85 -19.50 4.58
C GLN A 19 -16.39 -20.43 3.45
N THR A 20 -16.16 -19.85 2.28
CA THR A 20 -15.48 -20.55 1.20
C THR A 20 -14.07 -20.92 1.65
N GLU A 21 -13.59 -22.08 1.24
CA GLU A 21 -12.33 -22.71 1.69
C GLU A 21 -11.05 -21.88 1.42
N ASP A 22 -11.16 -20.75 0.73
CA ASP A 22 -10.02 -19.86 0.39
C ASP A 22 -9.51 -18.97 1.55
N ASN A 23 -10.15 -19.02 2.73
CA ASN A 23 -9.82 -18.19 3.89
C ASN A 23 -9.08 -18.91 5.01
N LEU A 24 -8.51 -20.08 4.77
CA LEU A 24 -7.68 -20.74 5.77
C LEU A 24 -6.37 -19.98 5.99
N PRO A 25 -6.06 -19.54 7.23
CA PRO A 25 -4.79 -18.92 7.52
C PRO A 25 -3.66 -19.86 7.14
N LEU A 26 -2.66 -19.36 6.40
CA LEU A 26 -1.44 -20.14 6.18
C LEU A 26 -0.79 -20.41 7.53
N LEU A 27 -0.57 -21.68 7.85
CA LEU A 27 0.15 -22.09 9.05
C LEU A 27 1.53 -21.41 9.03
N GLY A 28 1.74 -20.45 9.94
CA GLY A 28 3.02 -19.75 10.11
C GLY A 28 3.06 -18.31 9.65
N ASP A 29 1.97 -17.75 9.06
CA ASP A 29 1.91 -16.30 8.75
C ASP A 29 1.23 -15.52 9.89
N PRO A 30 2.01 -14.83 10.77
CA PRO A 30 1.44 -14.07 11.88
C PRO A 30 0.56 -12.89 11.44
N SER A 31 0.67 -12.43 10.19
CA SER A 31 -0.14 -11.35 9.65
C SER A 31 -1.59 -11.80 9.40
N SER A 32 -1.80 -13.08 9.09
CA SER A 32 -3.14 -13.64 8.89
C SER A 32 -3.97 -13.69 10.18
N ALA A 33 -3.31 -13.66 11.36
CA ALA A 33 -3.98 -13.57 12.64
C ALA A 33 -4.47 -12.14 12.96
N ALA A 34 -3.83 -11.12 12.37
CA ALA A 34 -4.19 -9.73 12.60
C ALA A 34 -5.35 -9.27 11.68
N ILE A 35 -5.23 -9.55 10.38
CA ILE A 35 -6.24 -9.19 9.39
C ILE A 35 -6.16 -10.17 8.19
N SER A 36 -7.30 -10.66 7.71
CA SER A 36 -7.36 -11.52 6.53
C SER A 36 -7.15 -10.73 5.24
N LEU A 37 -6.85 -11.41 4.11
CA LEU A 37 -6.77 -10.75 2.80
C LEU A 37 -8.10 -10.09 2.40
N SER A 38 -9.23 -10.73 2.70
CA SER A 38 -10.55 -10.11 2.49
C SER A 38 -10.77 -8.89 3.37
N GLY A 39 -10.31 -8.93 4.63
CA GLY A 39 -10.35 -7.77 5.53
C GLY A 39 -9.47 -6.61 5.06
N GLU A 40 -8.28 -6.89 4.53
CA GLU A 40 -7.44 -5.86 3.89
C GLU A 40 -8.12 -5.27 2.66
N TYR A 41 -8.78 -6.10 1.86
CA TYR A 41 -9.52 -5.63 0.69
C TYR A 41 -10.68 -4.69 1.08
N GLU A 42 -11.52 -5.08 2.03
CA GLU A 42 -12.64 -4.26 2.51
C GLU A 42 -12.15 -2.95 3.13
N LEU A 43 -11.11 -3.02 3.98
CA LEU A 43 -10.48 -1.84 4.56
C LEU A 43 -9.95 -0.89 3.47
N GLY A 44 -9.30 -1.45 2.46
CA GLY A 44 -8.78 -0.69 1.33
C GLY A 44 -9.88 0.03 0.57
N ARG A 45 -11.00 -0.62 0.29
CA ARG A 45 -12.14 0.04 -0.43
C ARG A 45 -12.73 1.20 0.36
N LEU A 46 -12.90 1.04 1.67
CA LEU A 46 -13.36 2.12 2.55
C LEU A 46 -12.36 3.28 2.56
N TRP A 47 -11.08 2.98 2.76
CA TRP A 47 -10.03 3.99 2.74
C TRP A 47 -9.97 4.72 1.40
N LEU A 48 -10.03 3.99 0.28
CA LEU A 48 -9.95 4.56 -1.07
C LEU A 48 -11.05 5.59 -1.32
N SER A 49 -12.28 5.34 -0.85
CA SER A 49 -13.39 6.27 -1.04
C SER A 49 -13.13 7.61 -0.32
N VAL A 50 -12.55 7.56 0.88
CA VAL A 50 -12.17 8.76 1.63
C VAL A 50 -10.95 9.43 0.99
N PHE A 51 -9.96 8.64 0.58
CA PHE A 51 -8.74 9.16 -0.05
C PHE A 51 -9.05 9.94 -1.32
N ARG A 52 -9.86 9.38 -2.24
CA ARG A 52 -10.27 10.05 -3.48
C ARG A 52 -10.98 11.38 -3.24
N SER A 53 -11.73 11.51 -2.13
CA SER A 53 -12.35 12.79 -1.77
C SER A 53 -11.37 13.85 -1.26
N SER A 54 -10.16 13.45 -0.86
CA SER A 54 -9.16 14.32 -0.22
C SER A 54 -8.02 14.74 -1.15
N VAL A 55 -7.91 14.11 -2.32
CA VAL A 55 -6.85 14.41 -3.30
C VAL A 55 -7.46 14.86 -4.62
N LYS A 56 -6.69 15.59 -5.41
CA LYS A 56 -7.03 15.88 -6.79
C LYS A 56 -6.45 14.78 -7.67
N GLU A 57 -7.30 13.99 -8.31
CA GLU A 57 -6.86 12.96 -9.23
C GLU A 57 -6.43 13.57 -10.57
N TYR A 58 -5.40 12.99 -11.17
CA TYR A 58 -4.96 13.29 -12.52
C TYR A 58 -5.62 12.30 -13.48
N GLU A 59 -6.61 12.78 -14.21
CA GLU A 59 -7.42 11.98 -15.12
C GLU A 59 -6.85 12.03 -16.54
N ASP A 60 -5.92 11.13 -16.86
CA ASP A 60 -5.41 10.92 -18.21
C ASP A 60 -5.46 9.42 -18.56
N PRO A 61 -6.29 9.02 -19.54
CA PRO A 61 -6.45 7.61 -19.89
C PRO A 61 -5.16 6.91 -20.31
N LEU A 62 -4.26 7.61 -21.00
CA LEU A 62 -2.99 7.02 -21.45
C LEU A 62 -2.08 6.71 -20.29
N THR A 63 -1.94 7.66 -19.36
CA THR A 63 -1.13 7.49 -18.15
C THR A 63 -1.71 6.40 -17.24
N THR A 64 -3.04 6.35 -17.12
CA THR A 64 -3.71 5.30 -16.35
C THR A 64 -3.49 3.93 -16.95
N THR A 65 -3.71 3.76 -18.25
CA THR A 65 -3.49 2.48 -18.96
C THR A 65 -2.03 2.04 -18.83
N TYR A 66 -1.08 2.96 -19.01
CA TYR A 66 0.34 2.64 -18.81
C TYR A 66 0.64 2.11 -17.41
N LEU A 67 0.11 2.78 -16.37
CA LEU A 67 0.32 2.34 -14.98
C LEU A 67 -0.29 0.95 -14.74
N GLU A 68 -1.50 0.72 -15.22
CA GLU A 68 -2.19 -0.57 -15.14
C GLU A 68 -1.37 -1.68 -15.80
N ASP A 69 -0.97 -1.49 -17.07
CA ASP A 69 -0.18 -2.46 -17.85
C ASP A 69 1.15 -2.76 -17.15
N LEU A 70 1.84 -1.73 -16.65
CA LEU A 70 3.08 -1.90 -15.90
C LEU A 70 2.88 -2.72 -14.63
N ILE A 71 1.89 -2.37 -13.82
CA ILE A 71 1.62 -3.07 -12.55
C ILE A 71 1.24 -4.53 -12.81
N TYR A 72 0.37 -4.81 -13.78
CA TYR A 72 0.03 -6.19 -14.13
C TYR A 72 1.26 -6.95 -14.63
N ARG A 73 2.08 -6.36 -15.49
CA ARG A 73 3.33 -6.97 -15.98
C ARG A 73 4.28 -7.34 -14.85
N ILE A 74 4.59 -6.42 -13.94
CA ILE A 74 5.50 -6.72 -12.82
C ILE A 74 4.87 -7.63 -11.78
N SER A 75 3.54 -7.67 -11.65
CA SER A 75 2.85 -8.56 -10.72
C SER A 75 2.86 -10.02 -11.18
N GLU A 76 3.05 -10.32 -12.47
CA GLU A 76 3.20 -11.69 -12.98
C GLU A 76 4.40 -12.42 -12.36
N THR A 77 5.48 -11.68 -12.10
CA THR A 77 6.71 -12.22 -11.52
C THR A 77 6.84 -11.93 -10.01
N SER A 78 5.86 -11.22 -9.44
CA SER A 78 5.81 -10.89 -8.00
C SER A 78 5.20 -12.02 -7.18
N GLU A 79 5.29 -11.87 -5.84
CA GLU A 79 4.66 -12.77 -4.87
C GLU A 79 3.28 -12.27 -4.41
N VAL A 80 2.70 -11.26 -5.08
CA VAL A 80 1.36 -10.73 -4.75
C VAL A 80 0.29 -11.76 -5.08
N ARG A 81 -0.52 -12.13 -4.08
CA ARG A 81 -1.56 -13.14 -4.22
C ARG A 81 -2.89 -12.56 -4.68
N ASP A 82 -3.30 -11.43 -4.12
CA ASP A 82 -4.52 -10.72 -4.51
C ASP A 82 -4.16 -9.60 -5.47
N ARG A 83 -4.54 -9.77 -6.74
CA ARG A 83 -4.23 -8.84 -7.83
C ARG A 83 -5.42 -7.98 -8.23
N ARG A 84 -6.37 -7.78 -7.33
CA ARG A 84 -7.49 -6.85 -7.53
C ARG A 84 -7.03 -5.43 -7.23
N TYR A 85 -6.29 -4.85 -8.17
CA TYR A 85 -5.72 -3.52 -8.01
C TYR A 85 -6.75 -2.41 -8.23
N GLU A 86 -6.54 -1.30 -7.55
CA GLU A 86 -7.16 0.00 -7.77
C GLU A 86 -6.06 1.05 -7.90
N PHE A 87 -6.19 1.88 -8.91
CA PHE A 87 -5.18 2.87 -9.24
C PHE A 87 -5.68 4.27 -8.96
N VAL A 88 -4.80 5.11 -8.41
CA VAL A 88 -5.04 6.53 -8.20
C VAL A 88 -3.80 7.30 -8.64
N ILE A 89 -3.93 8.13 -9.66
CA ILE A 89 -2.88 9.06 -10.05
C ILE A 89 -3.22 10.42 -9.46
N ILE A 90 -2.32 10.97 -8.66
CA ILE A 90 -2.53 12.21 -7.94
C ILE A 90 -1.92 13.36 -8.74
N ASP A 91 -2.66 14.46 -8.93
CA ASP A 91 -2.19 15.68 -9.60
C ASP A 91 -1.23 16.46 -8.70
N ASP A 92 -0.10 15.85 -8.40
CA ASP A 92 1.00 16.38 -7.60
C ASP A 92 2.33 16.12 -8.31
N GLU A 93 3.19 17.14 -8.40
CA GLU A 93 4.47 17.07 -9.11
C GLU A 93 5.62 16.54 -8.24
N SER A 94 5.39 16.22 -6.98
CA SER A 94 6.39 15.54 -6.16
C SER A 94 6.60 14.09 -6.60
N ILE A 95 7.79 13.56 -6.38
CA ILE A 95 8.04 12.13 -6.53
C ILE A 95 7.43 11.41 -5.33
N ASN A 96 6.37 10.68 -5.55
CA ASN A 96 5.75 9.82 -4.55
C ASN A 96 4.99 8.68 -5.19
N ALA A 97 4.98 7.54 -4.50
CA ALA A 97 4.14 6.39 -4.79
C ALA A 97 3.89 5.64 -3.49
N PHE A 98 2.82 4.87 -3.43
CA PHE A 98 2.51 4.04 -2.28
C PHE A 98 1.65 2.85 -2.68
N ALA A 99 1.74 1.79 -1.89
CA ALA A 99 0.76 0.71 -1.90
C ALA A 99 -0.01 0.68 -0.58
N ALA A 100 -1.34 0.65 -0.67
CA ALA A 100 -2.22 0.53 0.49
C ALA A 100 -2.92 -0.84 0.52
N PRO A 101 -3.44 -1.27 1.69
CA PRO A 101 -4.15 -2.54 1.83
C PRO A 101 -5.25 -2.71 0.79
N GLY A 102 -5.47 -3.95 0.36
CA GLY A 102 -6.49 -4.26 -0.63
C GLY A 102 -6.08 -3.95 -2.08
N GLY A 103 -4.77 -3.86 -2.36
CA GLY A 103 -4.25 -3.71 -3.72
C GLY A 103 -4.37 -2.30 -4.28
N ILE A 104 -4.42 -1.27 -3.43
CA ILE A 104 -4.46 0.12 -3.89
C ILE A 104 -3.05 0.58 -4.22
N ILE A 105 -2.87 1.10 -5.42
CA ILE A 105 -1.62 1.68 -5.92
C ILE A 105 -1.86 3.17 -6.19
N GLY A 106 -1.20 4.01 -5.41
CA GLY A 106 -1.22 5.45 -5.60
C GLY A 106 0.11 5.95 -6.16
N VAL A 107 0.05 6.86 -7.14
CA VAL A 107 1.24 7.41 -7.79
C VAL A 107 1.03 8.90 -8.04
N ASN A 108 1.97 9.73 -7.61
CA ASN A 108 1.95 11.14 -7.97
C ASN A 108 2.37 11.33 -9.43
N LYS A 109 1.77 12.29 -10.11
CA LYS A 109 2.13 12.69 -11.49
C LYS A 109 3.63 12.95 -11.63
N GLY A 110 4.29 13.47 -10.60
CA GLY A 110 5.73 13.71 -10.58
C GLY A 110 6.58 12.47 -10.83
N MET A 111 6.08 11.27 -10.54
CA MET A 111 6.77 10.03 -10.89
C MET A 111 6.96 9.87 -12.40
N PHE A 112 5.93 10.20 -13.20
CA PHE A 112 5.99 10.12 -14.66
C PHE A 112 6.86 11.25 -15.26
N LEU A 113 6.92 12.40 -14.60
CA LEU A 113 7.63 13.57 -15.10
C LEU A 113 9.13 13.55 -14.78
N LYS A 114 9.53 12.88 -13.69
CA LYS A 114 10.87 13.02 -13.10
C LYS A 114 11.71 11.75 -13.14
N THR A 115 11.16 10.62 -13.57
CA THR A 115 11.97 9.43 -13.88
C THR A 115 12.55 9.55 -15.28
N ASP A 116 13.84 9.24 -15.43
CA ASP A 116 14.54 9.35 -16.71
C ASP A 116 14.38 8.07 -17.55
N PHE A 117 14.16 6.94 -16.86
CA PHE A 117 14.02 5.62 -17.47
C PHE A 117 12.83 4.86 -16.88
N GLU A 118 12.17 4.03 -17.71
CA GLU A 118 11.08 3.16 -17.27
C GLU A 118 11.51 2.24 -16.10
N SER A 119 12.76 1.77 -16.11
CA SER A 119 13.30 0.92 -15.04
C SER A 119 13.39 1.63 -13.69
N GLU A 120 13.59 2.96 -13.66
CA GLU A 120 13.52 3.73 -12.40
C GLU A 120 12.09 3.73 -11.85
N PHE A 121 11.11 4.01 -12.70
CA PHE A 121 9.70 3.98 -12.34
C PHE A 121 9.28 2.56 -11.89
N ALA A 122 9.61 1.56 -12.69
CA ALA A 122 9.32 0.15 -12.40
C ALA A 122 9.96 -0.31 -11.08
N SER A 123 11.15 0.19 -10.72
CA SER A 123 11.82 -0.16 -9.48
C SER A 123 11.03 0.29 -8.25
N VAL A 124 10.43 1.47 -8.29
CA VAL A 124 9.54 1.97 -7.22
C VAL A 124 8.29 1.11 -7.17
N MET A 125 7.66 0.82 -8.30
CA MET A 125 6.46 -0.02 -8.34
C MET A 125 6.73 -1.44 -7.83
N CYS A 126 7.88 -2.03 -8.15
CA CYS A 126 8.30 -3.33 -7.61
C CYS A 126 8.49 -3.29 -6.09
N HIS A 127 9.02 -2.19 -5.56
CA HIS A 127 9.16 -1.97 -4.12
C HIS A 127 7.78 -1.88 -3.44
N GLU A 128 6.84 -1.13 -4.01
CA GLU A 128 5.48 -1.02 -3.49
C GLU A 128 4.74 -2.37 -3.54
N LEU A 129 4.88 -3.12 -4.63
CA LEU A 129 4.33 -4.47 -4.72
C LEU A 129 4.97 -5.44 -3.72
N ALA A 130 6.24 -5.24 -3.36
CA ALA A 130 6.87 -6.04 -2.31
C ALA A 130 6.23 -5.76 -0.94
N HIS A 131 5.86 -4.51 -0.63
CA HIS A 131 5.11 -4.19 0.58
C HIS A 131 3.75 -4.91 0.62
N LEU A 132 3.03 -5.00 -0.51
CA LEU A 132 1.78 -5.75 -0.60
C LEU A 132 2.00 -7.25 -0.46
N SER A 133 2.96 -7.82 -1.19
CA SER A 133 3.21 -9.25 -1.20
C SER A 133 3.65 -9.79 0.17
N GLN A 134 4.45 -9.02 0.90
CA GLN A 134 4.92 -9.34 2.25
C GLN A 134 3.95 -8.90 3.34
N ARG A 135 2.82 -8.32 2.94
CA ARG A 135 1.76 -7.86 3.84
C ARG A 135 2.30 -7.00 4.99
N HIS A 136 3.21 -6.07 4.67
CA HIS A 136 3.88 -5.24 5.68
C HIS A 136 2.90 -4.42 6.50
N PHE A 137 1.77 -4.01 5.92
CA PHE A 137 0.67 -3.38 6.65
C PHE A 137 0.10 -4.31 7.73
N ALA A 138 -0.35 -5.50 7.37
CA ALA A 138 -0.94 -6.43 8.33
C ALA A 138 0.07 -6.87 9.40
N ARG A 139 1.34 -7.04 9.02
CA ARG A 139 2.44 -7.38 9.96
C ARG A 139 2.71 -6.24 10.95
N SER A 140 2.66 -4.99 10.53
CA SER A 140 2.81 -3.84 11.43
C SER A 140 1.63 -3.73 12.39
N GLN A 141 0.41 -4.00 11.92
CA GLN A 141 -0.78 -4.00 12.76
C GLN A 141 -0.77 -5.11 13.82
N SER A 142 -0.16 -6.27 13.53
CA SER A 142 -0.04 -7.34 14.52
C SER A 142 0.90 -7.02 15.67
N GLN A 143 1.85 -6.11 15.45
CA GLN A 143 2.79 -5.65 16.48
C GLN A 143 2.20 -4.55 17.39
N MET A 144 1.20 -3.84 16.92
CA MET A 144 0.43 -2.87 17.71
C MET A 144 -0.81 -3.61 18.20
N THR A 145 -1.14 -3.51 19.51
CA THR A 145 -2.27 -4.24 20.10
C THR A 145 -3.48 -4.30 19.17
N ALA A 146 -3.71 -5.49 18.61
CA ALA A 146 -4.49 -5.73 17.38
C ALA A 146 -5.93 -5.19 17.39
N LEU A 147 -6.54 -5.02 18.55
CA LEU A 147 -7.93 -4.57 18.67
C LEU A 147 -8.08 -3.04 18.67
N GLY A 148 -7.12 -2.32 19.24
CA GLY A 148 -7.21 -0.86 19.40
C GLY A 148 -7.13 -0.11 18.09
N ASN A 149 -6.27 -0.54 17.17
CA ASN A 149 -6.00 0.18 15.93
C ASN A 149 -6.97 -0.14 14.80
N ALA A 150 -7.41 -1.39 14.67
CA ALA A 150 -8.48 -1.73 13.71
C ALA A 150 -9.77 -0.99 14.06
N LEU A 151 -10.11 -0.88 15.35
CA LEU A 151 -11.26 -0.11 15.83
C LEU A 151 -11.08 1.39 15.60
N LEU A 152 -9.87 1.93 15.74
CA LEU A 152 -9.60 3.35 15.47
C LEU A 152 -9.71 3.67 13.99
N ILE A 153 -9.18 2.82 13.11
CA ILE A 153 -9.25 3.01 11.65
C ILE A 153 -10.70 2.84 11.16
N LEU A 154 -11.38 1.76 11.53
CA LEU A 154 -12.77 1.52 11.15
C LEU A 154 -13.71 2.55 11.77
N GLY A 155 -13.46 2.94 13.03
CA GLY A 155 -14.23 3.96 13.73
C GLY A 155 -14.08 5.34 13.08
N SER A 156 -12.86 5.73 12.69
CA SER A 156 -12.63 7.03 12.06
C SER A 156 -13.20 7.11 10.64
N VAL A 157 -13.13 6.03 9.86
CA VAL A 157 -13.75 5.95 8.53
C VAL A 157 -15.27 5.95 8.65
N ALA A 158 -15.84 5.21 9.61
CA ALA A 158 -17.28 5.19 9.84
C ALA A 158 -17.82 6.55 10.30
N VAL A 159 -17.09 7.27 11.15
CA VAL A 159 -17.45 8.63 11.59
C VAL A 159 -17.33 9.61 10.43
N ALA A 160 -16.28 9.54 9.62
CA ALA A 160 -16.13 10.37 8.43
C ALA A 160 -17.26 10.14 7.40
N ALA A 161 -17.63 8.89 7.16
CA ALA A 161 -18.72 8.53 6.24
C ALA A 161 -20.12 8.89 6.77
N ALA A 162 -20.33 8.76 8.09
CA ALA A 162 -21.63 9.01 8.72
C ALA A 162 -21.87 10.50 9.01
N SER A 163 -20.83 11.30 9.20
CA SER A 163 -20.99 12.69 9.63
C SER A 163 -21.49 13.61 8.50
N GLY A 164 -21.16 13.29 7.22
CA GLY A 164 -21.44 14.20 6.10
C GLY A 164 -20.96 15.63 6.33
N SER A 165 -20.13 15.80 7.37
CA SER A 165 -19.72 17.09 7.90
C SER A 165 -18.34 17.50 7.37
N PRO A 166 -18.05 18.80 7.28
CA PRO A 166 -16.71 19.28 6.91
C PRO A 166 -15.60 18.74 7.80
N GLU A 167 -15.91 18.41 9.07
CA GLU A 167 -14.93 17.79 10.00
C GLU A 167 -14.53 16.38 9.56
N GLY A 168 -15.40 15.64 8.88
CA GLY A 168 -15.07 14.36 8.25
C GLY A 168 -13.99 14.51 7.17
N ILE A 169 -13.94 15.65 6.48
CA ILE A 169 -12.94 15.96 5.48
C ILE A 169 -11.55 16.18 6.14
N TYR A 170 -11.50 16.72 7.36
CA TYR A 170 -10.26 16.91 8.11
C TYR A 170 -9.67 15.61 8.67
N LEU A 171 -10.47 14.54 8.77
CA LEU A 171 -9.98 13.22 9.17
C LEU A 171 -9.29 12.48 8.02
N GLY A 172 -9.55 12.87 6.75
CA GLY A 172 -8.90 12.29 5.58
C GLY A 172 -7.36 12.35 5.65
N PRO A 173 -6.73 13.51 5.89
CA PRO A 173 -5.28 13.64 6.05
C PRO A 173 -4.74 12.83 7.24
N ALA A 174 -5.47 12.77 8.36
CA ALA A 174 -5.07 11.97 9.52
C ALA A 174 -5.16 10.47 9.24
N LEU A 175 -6.16 10.02 8.46
CA LEU A 175 -6.27 8.64 7.98
C LEU A 175 -5.17 8.30 6.97
N ILE A 176 -4.86 9.22 6.06
CA ILE A 176 -3.75 9.08 5.11
C ILE A 176 -2.43 8.96 5.89
N GLN A 177 -2.22 9.83 6.86
CA GLN A 177 -1.03 9.82 7.72
C GLN A 177 -0.96 8.55 8.59
N GLN A 178 -2.09 8.01 9.03
CA GLN A 178 -2.14 6.78 9.81
C GLN A 178 -1.93 5.53 8.98
N LEU A 179 -2.29 5.55 7.70
CA LEU A 179 -1.96 4.49 6.73
C LEU A 179 -0.61 4.74 6.05
N SER A 180 -0.07 5.94 6.11
CA SER A 180 1.35 6.23 5.84
C SER A 180 2.19 5.57 6.93
N ILE A 181 2.24 4.26 6.88
CA ILE A 181 2.95 3.46 7.86
C ILE A 181 4.42 3.78 7.66
N ASN A 182 5.05 4.33 8.68
CA ASN A 182 6.49 4.35 8.78
C ASN A 182 6.96 2.91 8.90
N TYR A 183 7.19 2.27 7.76
CA TYR A 183 7.72 0.92 7.72
C TYR A 183 9.05 0.87 8.46
N THR A 184 9.27 -0.22 9.18
CA THR A 184 10.53 -0.41 9.87
C THR A 184 11.66 -0.52 8.85
N ARG A 185 12.90 -0.19 9.26
CA ARG A 185 14.08 -0.38 8.40
C ARG A 185 14.24 -1.82 7.91
N SER A 186 13.69 -2.80 8.64
CA SER A 186 13.66 -4.20 8.23
C SER A 186 12.69 -4.41 7.08
N ASN A 187 11.48 -3.84 7.15
CA ASN A 187 10.48 -3.93 6.10
C ASN A 187 10.99 -3.28 4.80
N GLU A 188 11.66 -2.11 4.93
CA GLU A 188 12.25 -1.42 3.78
C GLU A 188 13.32 -2.28 3.08
N ARG A 189 14.24 -2.89 3.85
CA ARG A 189 15.26 -3.80 3.28
C ARG A 189 14.67 -5.06 2.67
N GLU A 190 13.61 -5.59 3.27
CA GLU A 190 12.86 -6.72 2.72
C GLU A 190 12.19 -6.34 1.39
N ALA A 191 11.53 -5.17 1.34
CA ALA A 191 10.89 -4.65 0.14
C ALA A 191 11.91 -4.34 -0.97
N ASP A 192 13.08 -3.77 -0.63
CA ASP A 192 14.17 -3.57 -1.60
C ASP A 192 14.65 -4.88 -2.21
N ARG A 193 14.89 -5.90 -1.37
CA ARG A 193 15.37 -7.19 -1.85
C ARG A 193 14.37 -7.89 -2.76
N ILE A 194 13.12 -7.93 -2.34
CA ILE A 194 12.05 -8.61 -3.09
C ILE A 194 11.69 -7.80 -4.34
N GLY A 195 11.60 -6.48 -4.22
CA GLY A 195 11.34 -5.58 -5.32
C GLY A 195 12.43 -5.61 -6.38
N PHE A 196 13.72 -5.65 -5.98
CA PHE A 196 14.84 -5.82 -6.91
C PHE A 196 14.74 -7.13 -7.69
N ASN A 197 14.52 -8.24 -7.00
CA ASN A 197 14.36 -9.54 -7.66
C ASN A 197 13.17 -9.56 -8.61
N ASN A 198 12.07 -8.87 -8.25
CA ASN A 198 10.92 -8.73 -9.11
C ASN A 198 11.22 -7.89 -10.35
N LEU A 199 11.92 -6.76 -10.19
CA LEU A 199 12.36 -5.89 -11.28
C LEU A 199 13.13 -6.67 -12.34
N VAL A 200 14.12 -7.45 -11.91
CA VAL A 200 14.95 -8.28 -12.81
C VAL A 200 14.11 -9.36 -13.49
N ARG A 201 13.27 -10.08 -12.76
CA ARG A 201 12.41 -11.13 -13.32
C ARG A 201 11.38 -10.59 -14.31
N ALA A 202 10.91 -9.35 -14.10
CA ALA A 202 10.02 -8.66 -15.02
C ALA A 202 10.73 -8.13 -16.30
N GLY A 203 12.06 -8.32 -16.39
CA GLY A 203 12.87 -7.97 -17.54
C GLY A 203 13.25 -6.49 -17.63
N PHE A 204 13.24 -5.77 -16.51
CA PHE A 204 13.73 -4.39 -16.44
C PHE A 204 15.23 -4.35 -16.11
N ASP A 205 15.86 -3.22 -16.47
CA ASP A 205 17.27 -2.99 -16.13
C ASP A 205 17.46 -2.97 -14.61
N PRO A 206 18.32 -3.84 -14.04
CA PRO A 206 18.62 -3.86 -12.61
C PRO A 206 19.14 -2.52 -12.08
N LYS A 207 19.76 -1.68 -12.93
CA LYS A 207 20.23 -0.34 -12.60
C LYS A 207 19.11 0.62 -12.20
N GLY A 208 17.87 0.32 -12.55
CA GLY A 208 16.73 1.17 -12.26
C GLY A 208 16.58 1.52 -10.77
N MET A 209 16.79 0.53 -9.88
CA MET A 209 16.69 0.77 -8.44
C MET A 209 17.83 1.64 -7.90
N SER A 210 19.06 1.34 -8.26
CA SER A 210 20.21 2.12 -7.78
C SER A 210 20.21 3.54 -8.36
N SER A 211 19.79 3.71 -9.62
CA SER A 211 19.62 5.01 -10.27
C SER A 211 18.54 5.85 -9.59
N MET A 212 17.37 5.26 -9.33
CA MET A 212 16.29 5.93 -8.61
C MET A 212 16.71 6.37 -7.21
N PHE A 213 17.40 5.51 -6.46
CA PHE A 213 17.93 5.85 -5.14
C PHE A 213 18.93 7.02 -5.19
N GLN A 214 19.79 7.08 -6.21
CA GLN A 214 20.72 8.21 -6.38
C GLN A 214 19.96 9.50 -6.70
N LYS A 215 18.91 9.44 -7.50
CA LYS A 215 18.03 10.57 -7.81
C LYS A 215 17.37 11.10 -6.53
N LEU A 216 16.76 10.22 -5.74
CA LEU A 216 16.15 10.55 -4.45
C LEU A 216 17.16 11.12 -3.45
N GLN A 217 18.41 10.61 -3.44
CA GLN A 217 19.45 11.11 -2.55
C GLN A 217 19.91 12.52 -2.93
N LYS A 218 20.07 12.82 -4.22
CA LYS A 218 20.51 14.13 -4.70
C LYS A 218 19.52 15.24 -4.36
N SER A 219 18.26 14.93 -4.36
CA SER A 219 17.18 15.89 -4.12
C SER A 219 17.01 16.27 -2.65
N ARG A 220 17.48 15.44 -1.74
CA ARG A 220 17.40 15.65 -0.28
C ARG A 220 18.03 16.97 0.21
N GLY A 221 18.72 17.70 -0.66
CA GLY A 221 19.36 19.00 -0.34
C GLY A 221 18.65 20.22 -0.91
N ASN A 222 17.67 20.07 -1.79
CA ASN A 222 17.15 21.19 -2.57
C ASN A 222 15.73 21.65 -2.20
N ASN A 223 14.81 20.76 -1.82
CA ASN A 223 13.48 21.07 -1.28
C ASN A 223 12.82 19.76 -0.82
N ASP A 224 12.50 19.64 0.47
CA ASP A 224 11.89 18.43 1.04
C ASP A 224 10.49 18.10 0.44
N GLU A 225 9.78 19.10 -0.09
CA GLU A 225 8.45 18.92 -0.69
C GLU A 225 8.48 18.19 -2.04
N GLU A 226 9.60 18.22 -2.75
CA GLU A 226 9.72 17.61 -4.09
C GLU A 226 9.78 16.08 -4.04
N TYR A 227 10.10 15.50 -2.88
CA TYR A 227 10.34 14.05 -2.72
C TYR A 227 9.67 13.51 -1.47
N SER A 228 8.34 13.62 -1.42
CA SER A 228 7.53 13.13 -0.31
C SER A 228 7.67 11.61 -0.09
N TYR A 229 8.12 10.87 -1.11
CA TYR A 229 8.46 9.45 -1.02
C TYR A 229 9.46 9.14 0.11
N LEU A 230 10.45 9.99 0.33
CA LEU A 230 11.46 9.78 1.38
C LEU A 230 10.94 9.95 2.82
N MET A 231 9.74 10.53 2.97
CA MET A 231 9.08 10.65 4.28
C MET A 231 8.50 9.32 4.75
N SER A 232 7.92 8.55 3.84
CA SER A 232 7.37 7.22 4.13
C SER A 232 8.42 6.11 3.98
N HIS A 233 9.39 6.28 3.05
CA HIS A 233 10.45 5.32 2.74
C HIS A 233 11.85 5.92 2.97
N PRO A 234 12.32 6.01 4.22
CA PRO A 234 13.63 6.57 4.51
C PRO A 234 14.74 5.86 3.76
N LEU A 235 15.62 6.63 3.12
CA LEU A 235 16.72 6.12 2.31
C LEU A 235 18.08 6.36 3.00
N PRO A 236 18.48 5.52 3.96
CA PRO A 236 19.82 5.54 4.49
C PRO A 236 20.83 5.02 3.46
N LYS A 237 22.11 5.38 3.63
CA LYS A 237 23.18 5.03 2.68
C LYS A 237 23.31 3.52 2.44
N GLU A 238 22.98 2.72 3.42
CA GLU A 238 23.04 1.26 3.36
C GLU A 238 22.13 0.71 2.26
N ARG A 239 20.89 1.23 2.10
CA ARG A 239 19.97 0.79 1.05
C ARG A 239 20.52 1.03 -0.35
N ILE A 240 21.19 2.18 -0.56
CA ILE A 240 21.86 2.52 -1.83
C ILE A 240 23.02 1.55 -2.11
N THR A 241 23.81 1.25 -1.08
CA THR A 241 24.93 0.32 -1.21
C THR A 241 24.44 -1.09 -1.53
N ASP A 242 23.41 -1.56 -0.84
CA ASP A 242 22.81 -2.87 -1.05
C ASP A 242 22.22 -3.01 -2.47
N ALA A 243 21.55 -1.96 -2.99
CA ALA A 243 21.05 -1.97 -4.36
C ALA A 243 22.17 -2.11 -5.39
N ARG A 244 23.27 -1.37 -5.23
CA ARG A 244 24.45 -1.47 -6.11
C ARG A 244 25.16 -2.82 -6.04
N LEU A 245 25.22 -3.42 -4.85
CA LEU A 245 25.82 -4.76 -4.70
C LEU A 245 24.99 -5.79 -5.47
N ARG A 246 23.64 -5.79 -5.33
CA ARG A 246 22.75 -6.69 -6.08
C ARG A 246 22.87 -6.48 -7.59
N GLU A 247 22.93 -5.23 -8.05
CA GLU A 247 23.17 -4.88 -9.45
C GLU A 247 24.46 -5.52 -9.96
N SER A 248 25.57 -5.38 -9.20
CA SER A 248 26.87 -5.94 -9.57
C SER A 248 26.93 -7.48 -9.56
N GLU A 249 26.03 -8.14 -8.84
CA GLU A 249 25.90 -9.60 -8.84
C GLU A 249 25.26 -10.09 -10.15
N ILE A 250 24.20 -9.42 -10.61
CA ILE A 250 23.54 -9.74 -11.88
C ILE A 250 24.46 -9.51 -13.09
N GLU A 251 25.28 -8.45 -13.08
CA GLU A 251 26.23 -8.19 -14.18
C GLU A 251 27.35 -9.24 -14.34
N LYS A 252 27.53 -10.12 -13.35
CA LYS A 252 28.55 -11.18 -13.36
C LYS A 252 28.02 -12.53 -13.85
N GLU A 253 26.68 -12.69 -13.90
CA GLU A 253 26.02 -13.88 -14.42
C GLU A 253 25.79 -13.78 -15.94
#